data_34790ab284eb9a1011c5391564d54499
#
_entry.id   34790ab284eb9a1011c5391564d54499
#
_cell.length_a   1.000
_cell.length_b   1.000
_cell.length_c   1.000
_cell.angle_alpha   90.00
_cell.angle_beta   90.00
_cell.angle_gamma   90.00
#
_symmetry.space_group_name_H-M   'P 1'
#
loop_
_entity.id
_entity.type
_entity.pdbx_description
1 polymer ?
#
loop_
_entity_poly.entity_id
_entity_poly.type
_entity_poly.pdbx_seq_one_letter_code
_entity_poly.pdbx_strand_id
1 'polypeptide(L)'
;IGFYHGTIKDELHYEVKKNFDKFYEISKLSDEEIVNLCKKINIDIAINLTGYTANSRNELFLKRVAPIQISYIGYLGTMGAGFMDYIISDRVLIDKKNYKFYQEEVINMPGNFFPIPSFLKISNNNFKRSDFKIPNDSFIFGNFNNSYKITPDIFYAWIEILKKTENSILWLLN
;
A
#
# COMPACT_ATOMS: atom_id res chain seq x y z
N ILE A 1 5.07 -2.88 18.23
CA ILE A 1 6.34 -2.17 17.99
C ILE A 1 6.37 -1.69 16.55
N GLY A 2 6.68 -0.40 16.30
CA GLY A 2 6.87 0.17 14.98
C GLY A 2 8.34 0.36 14.63
N PHE A 3 8.72 -0.01 13.40
CA PHE A 3 10.03 0.28 12.81
C PHE A 3 9.85 1.19 11.61
N TYR A 4 10.39 2.40 11.67
CA TYR A 4 10.25 3.41 10.63
C TYR A 4 11.59 3.68 9.95
N HIS A 5 11.69 3.34 8.68
CA HIS A 5 12.89 3.54 7.87
C HIS A 5 12.79 4.77 6.93
N GLY A 6 11.63 5.45 6.89
CA GLY A 6 11.47 6.68 6.12
C GLY A 6 12.20 7.87 6.75
N THR A 7 12.25 8.98 6.01
CA THR A 7 12.89 10.23 6.45
C THR A 7 11.89 11.38 6.67
N ILE A 8 10.65 11.23 6.18
CA ILE A 8 9.59 12.25 6.27
C ILE A 8 8.99 12.21 7.68
N LYS A 9 8.93 13.36 8.32
CA LYS A 9 8.34 13.54 9.67
C LYS A 9 7.27 14.60 9.62
N ASP A 10 6.14 14.25 9.02
CA ASP A 10 4.94 15.06 8.96
C ASP A 10 3.98 14.76 10.13
N GLU A 11 2.85 15.43 10.13
CA GLU A 11 1.81 15.24 11.14
C GLU A 11 1.33 13.78 11.22
N LEU A 12 1.18 13.13 10.07
CA LEU A 12 0.76 11.72 9.98
C LEU A 12 1.79 10.78 10.64
N HIS A 13 3.09 11.03 10.42
CA HIS A 13 4.14 10.27 11.09
C HIS A 13 3.99 10.30 12.61
N TYR A 14 3.75 11.49 13.19
CA TYR A 14 3.58 11.63 14.64
C TYR A 14 2.29 10.98 15.15
N GLU A 15 1.20 11.05 14.37
CA GLU A 15 -0.05 10.37 14.73
C GLU A 15 0.11 8.85 14.70
N VAL A 16 0.76 8.29 13.68
CA VAL A 16 1.04 6.86 13.58
C VAL A 16 1.93 6.40 14.75
N LYS A 17 2.98 7.17 15.06
CA LYS A 17 3.92 6.84 16.16
C LYS A 17 3.22 6.67 17.50
N LYS A 18 2.18 7.46 17.80
CA LYS A 18 1.41 7.38 19.06
C LYS A 18 0.66 6.06 19.24
N ASN A 19 0.39 5.32 18.14
CA ASN A 19 -0.33 4.06 18.18
C ASN A 19 0.56 2.83 18.51
N PHE A 20 1.86 3.05 18.71
CA PHE A 20 2.79 1.97 19.05
C PHE A 20 3.32 2.12 20.48
N ASP A 21 3.38 1.04 21.23
CA ASP A 21 4.00 1.01 22.58
C ASP A 21 5.48 1.35 22.51
N LYS A 22 6.15 0.92 21.42
CA LYS A 22 7.56 1.25 21.14
C LYS A 22 7.69 1.59 19.65
N PHE A 23 8.46 2.62 19.35
CA PHE A 23 8.68 3.07 17.98
C PHE A 23 10.16 3.39 17.76
N TYR A 24 10.76 2.74 16.79
CA TYR A 24 12.16 2.87 16.45
C TYR A 24 12.33 3.54 15.07
N GLU A 25 13.05 4.65 15.03
CA GLU A 25 13.46 5.30 13.79
C GLU A 25 14.78 4.65 13.34
N ILE A 26 14.71 3.82 12.31
CA ILE A 26 15.81 2.95 11.90
C ILE A 26 16.47 3.40 10.58
N SER A 27 16.12 4.57 10.05
CA SER A 27 16.64 5.07 8.77
C SER A 27 18.16 5.22 8.72
N LYS A 28 18.81 5.45 9.88
CA LYS A 28 20.27 5.61 10.00
C LYS A 28 20.99 4.33 10.44
N LEU A 29 20.27 3.29 10.78
CA LEU A 29 20.85 2.02 11.22
C LEU A 29 21.17 1.13 10.04
N SER A 30 22.27 0.41 10.11
CA SER A 30 22.58 -0.69 9.20
C SER A 30 21.62 -1.86 9.41
N ASP A 31 21.52 -2.76 8.42
CA ASP A 31 20.70 -3.96 8.52
C ASP A 31 21.14 -4.86 9.68
N GLU A 32 22.44 -4.94 9.92
CA GLU A 32 22.98 -5.72 11.03
C GLU A 32 22.57 -5.18 12.40
N GLU A 33 22.63 -3.86 12.59
CA GLU A 33 22.17 -3.20 13.83
C GLU A 33 20.68 -3.43 14.06
N ILE A 34 19.85 -3.40 12.98
CA ILE A 34 18.41 -3.66 13.08
C ILE A 34 18.13 -5.12 13.43
N VAL A 35 18.82 -6.07 12.78
CA VAL A 35 18.70 -7.50 13.11
C VAL A 35 19.06 -7.76 14.56
N ASN A 36 20.15 -7.17 15.05
CA ASN A 36 20.59 -7.30 16.44
C ASN A 36 19.58 -6.67 17.40
N LEU A 37 19.01 -5.53 17.05
CA LEU A 37 17.93 -4.91 17.82
C LEU A 37 16.71 -5.81 17.90
N CYS A 38 16.24 -6.37 16.78
CA CYS A 38 15.10 -7.29 16.75
C CYS A 38 15.32 -8.52 17.64
N LYS A 39 16.50 -9.12 17.57
CA LYS A 39 16.89 -10.24 18.45
C LYS A 39 16.91 -9.84 19.92
N LYS A 40 17.51 -8.68 20.25
CA LYS A 40 17.60 -8.17 21.62
C LYS A 40 16.23 -7.93 22.27
N ILE A 41 15.26 -7.46 21.49
CA ILE A 41 13.90 -7.16 22.01
C ILE A 41 12.93 -8.33 21.80
N ASN A 42 13.40 -9.48 21.30
CA ASN A 42 12.65 -10.73 21.12
C ASN A 42 11.37 -10.51 20.31
N ILE A 43 11.52 -10.10 19.04
CA ILE A 43 10.35 -10.00 18.12
C ILE A 43 9.85 -11.39 17.79
N ASP A 44 8.59 -11.69 18.08
CA ASP A 44 7.94 -12.96 17.75
C ASP A 44 7.42 -13.00 16.31
N ILE A 45 6.82 -11.90 15.85
CA ILE A 45 6.25 -11.78 14.52
C ILE A 45 6.73 -10.47 13.89
N ALA A 46 7.34 -10.55 12.72
CA ALA A 46 7.73 -9.39 11.92
C ALA A 46 6.83 -9.25 10.69
N ILE A 47 6.26 -8.08 10.48
CA ILE A 47 5.39 -7.78 9.35
C ILE A 47 6.11 -6.84 8.40
N ASN A 48 6.33 -7.29 7.16
CA ASN A 48 6.85 -6.47 6.06
C ASN A 48 5.72 -5.72 5.38
N LEU A 49 5.68 -4.41 5.56
CA LEU A 49 4.65 -3.54 4.97
C LEU A 49 5.04 -2.97 3.60
N THR A 50 6.23 -3.26 3.10
CA THR A 50 6.76 -2.68 1.86
C THR A 50 6.90 -3.69 0.73
N GLY A 51 7.43 -4.88 1.01
CA GLY A 51 7.72 -5.88 -0.02
C GLY A 51 8.66 -5.34 -1.10
N TYR A 52 8.44 -5.68 -2.37
CA TYR A 52 9.23 -5.20 -3.51
C TYR A 52 8.76 -3.84 -4.01
N THR A 53 8.72 -2.85 -3.13
CA THR A 53 8.44 -1.45 -3.49
C THR A 53 9.70 -0.58 -3.33
N ALA A 54 9.62 0.68 -3.78
CA ALA A 54 10.75 1.61 -3.66
C ALA A 54 11.21 1.79 -2.20
N ASN A 55 12.52 1.83 -2.01
CA ASN A 55 13.18 1.98 -0.70
C ASN A 55 12.89 0.85 0.29
N SER A 56 12.49 -0.33 -0.18
CA SER A 56 12.32 -1.50 0.69
C SER A 56 13.66 -1.96 1.29
N ARG A 57 13.60 -2.63 2.45
CA ARG A 57 14.75 -3.23 3.14
C ARG A 57 14.50 -4.72 3.34
N ASN A 58 14.27 -5.43 2.25
CA ASN A 58 13.92 -6.86 2.28
C ASN A 58 15.06 -7.75 2.81
N GLU A 59 16.31 -7.27 2.72
CA GLU A 59 17.51 -7.93 3.24
C GLU A 59 17.42 -8.21 4.74
N LEU A 60 16.66 -7.39 5.48
CA LEU A 60 16.38 -7.63 6.90
C LEU A 60 15.69 -8.99 7.13
N PHE A 61 14.72 -9.30 6.29
CA PHE A 61 13.93 -10.53 6.40
C PHE A 61 14.73 -11.76 5.95
N LEU A 62 15.69 -11.62 5.04
CA LEU A 62 16.65 -12.69 4.70
C LEU A 62 17.48 -13.11 5.91
N LYS A 63 17.81 -12.19 6.80
CA LYS A 63 18.56 -12.44 8.05
C LYS A 63 17.69 -12.97 9.20
N ARG A 64 16.43 -13.21 8.94
CA ARG A 64 15.43 -13.75 9.88
C ARG A 64 15.33 -12.91 11.16
N VAL A 65 14.63 -11.78 11.09
CA VAL A 65 14.44 -10.83 12.20
C VAL A 65 13.44 -11.30 13.25
N ALA A 66 12.61 -12.30 12.91
CA ALA A 66 11.66 -12.92 13.84
C ALA A 66 11.40 -14.40 13.46
N PRO A 67 10.92 -15.25 14.39
CA PRO A 67 10.49 -16.61 14.12
C PRO A 67 9.42 -16.72 13.03
N ILE A 68 8.48 -15.75 12.99
CA ILE A 68 7.42 -15.66 11.99
C ILE A 68 7.58 -14.35 11.23
N GLN A 69 7.60 -14.42 9.90
CA GLN A 69 7.72 -13.27 9.01
C GLN A 69 6.58 -13.23 8.00
N ILE A 70 5.86 -12.11 7.94
CA ILE A 70 4.60 -11.96 7.21
C ILE A 70 4.69 -10.81 6.21
N SER A 71 4.32 -11.04 4.95
CA SER A 71 4.08 -9.98 3.96
C SER A 71 2.69 -9.41 4.11
N TYR A 72 2.56 -8.07 4.09
CA TYR A 72 1.27 -7.40 4.20
C TYR A 72 1.23 -6.06 3.47
N ILE A 73 0.14 -5.80 2.81
CA ILE A 73 -0.39 -4.55 2.25
C ILE A 73 0.44 -3.85 1.16
N GLY A 74 1.74 -3.58 1.34
CA GLY A 74 2.50 -2.74 0.39
C GLY A 74 2.83 -3.43 -0.94
N TYR A 75 2.98 -4.75 -0.92
CA TYR A 75 3.23 -5.58 -2.09
C TYR A 75 2.39 -6.85 -2.01
N LEU A 76 1.55 -7.07 -3.01
CA LEU A 76 0.54 -8.13 -3.00
C LEU A 76 0.95 -9.37 -3.80
N GLY A 77 2.11 -9.34 -4.44
CA GLY A 77 2.72 -10.51 -5.07
C GLY A 77 3.50 -11.34 -4.07
N THR A 78 3.83 -12.58 -4.46
CA THR A 78 4.77 -13.40 -3.69
C THR A 78 6.16 -12.76 -3.65
N MET A 79 6.83 -12.87 -2.51
CA MET A 79 8.24 -12.49 -2.39
C MET A 79 9.15 -13.50 -3.10
N GLY A 80 8.61 -14.68 -3.51
CA GLY A 80 9.28 -15.68 -4.32
C GLY A 80 10.45 -16.36 -3.62
N ALA A 81 10.54 -16.28 -2.30
CA ALA A 81 11.66 -16.83 -1.53
C ALA A 81 11.21 -17.22 -0.11
N GLY A 82 11.82 -18.28 0.42
CA GLY A 82 11.44 -18.89 1.70
C GLY A 82 11.77 -18.10 2.96
N PHE A 83 12.09 -16.80 2.85
CA PHE A 83 12.30 -15.94 4.02
C PHE A 83 11.02 -15.31 4.55
N MET A 84 9.92 -15.29 3.79
CA MET A 84 8.60 -14.92 4.27
C MET A 84 7.77 -16.20 4.45
N ASP A 85 7.13 -16.34 5.62
CA ASP A 85 6.35 -17.53 5.94
C ASP A 85 4.90 -17.38 5.45
N TYR A 86 4.33 -16.18 5.60
CA TYR A 86 2.92 -15.90 5.31
C TYR A 86 2.75 -14.63 4.50
N ILE A 87 1.60 -14.54 3.79
CA ILE A 87 1.08 -13.30 3.21
C ILE A 87 -0.37 -13.10 3.67
N ILE A 88 -0.67 -11.92 4.20
CA ILE A 88 -2.05 -11.54 4.56
C ILE A 88 -2.77 -11.02 3.33
N SER A 89 -3.93 -11.59 3.05
CA SER A 89 -4.77 -11.30 1.90
C SER A 89 -6.25 -11.45 2.23
N ASP A 90 -7.09 -11.44 1.22
CA ASP A 90 -8.49 -11.88 1.26
C ASP A 90 -8.81 -12.78 0.05
N ARG A 91 -10.02 -13.33 0.06
CA ARG A 91 -10.44 -14.31 -0.96
C ARG A 91 -10.65 -13.71 -2.36
N VAL A 92 -10.79 -12.40 -2.45
CA VAL A 92 -10.97 -11.67 -3.73
C VAL A 92 -9.62 -11.38 -4.34
N LEU A 93 -8.67 -10.92 -3.51
CA LEU A 93 -7.33 -10.56 -3.96
C LEU A 93 -6.51 -11.79 -4.38
N ILE A 94 -6.46 -12.81 -3.52
CA ILE A 94 -5.76 -14.07 -3.81
C ILE A 94 -6.78 -15.21 -3.74
N ASP A 95 -7.35 -15.57 -4.89
CA ASP A 95 -8.23 -16.73 -5.03
C ASP A 95 -7.43 -18.02 -4.75
N LYS A 96 -8.06 -19.01 -4.13
CA LYS A 96 -7.47 -20.34 -3.82
C LYS A 96 -6.75 -20.99 -4.98
N LYS A 97 -7.28 -20.84 -6.22
CA LYS A 97 -6.63 -21.39 -7.43
C LYS A 97 -5.24 -20.80 -7.70
N ASN A 98 -4.94 -19.62 -7.14
CA ASN A 98 -3.71 -18.89 -7.31
C ASN A 98 -2.69 -19.15 -6.18
N TYR A 99 -3.05 -19.84 -5.10
CA TYR A 99 -2.13 -20.15 -3.98
C TYR A 99 -0.86 -20.86 -4.43
N LYS A 100 -0.96 -21.71 -5.45
CA LYS A 100 0.18 -22.42 -6.04
C LYS A 100 1.28 -21.51 -6.64
N PHE A 101 1.01 -20.23 -6.83
CA PHE A 101 1.95 -19.24 -7.34
C PHE A 101 2.63 -18.45 -6.21
N TYR A 102 2.23 -18.68 -4.96
CA TYR A 102 2.80 -18.02 -3.79
C TYR A 102 3.75 -18.99 -3.08
N GLN A 103 4.90 -18.49 -2.67
CA GLN A 103 5.82 -19.23 -1.81
C GLN A 103 5.34 -19.20 -0.36
N GLU A 104 4.72 -18.09 0.03
CA GLU A 104 4.15 -17.87 1.34
C GLU A 104 2.82 -18.61 1.52
N GLU A 105 2.52 -19.04 2.75
CA GLU A 105 1.18 -19.51 3.09
C GLU A 105 0.20 -18.32 3.15
N VAL A 106 -0.95 -18.43 2.47
CA VAL A 106 -1.92 -17.34 2.35
C VAL A 106 -2.87 -17.32 3.54
N ILE A 107 -2.80 -16.27 4.34
CA ILE A 107 -3.74 -15.99 5.43
C ILE A 107 -4.86 -15.11 4.89
N ASN A 108 -6.09 -15.63 4.85
CA ASN A 108 -7.25 -14.87 4.42
C ASN A 108 -7.92 -14.15 5.57
N MET A 109 -8.03 -12.85 5.46
CA MET A 109 -8.90 -12.05 6.32
C MET A 109 -10.37 -12.38 6.03
N PRO A 110 -11.26 -12.38 7.04
CA PRO A 110 -12.65 -12.72 6.86
C PRO A 110 -13.45 -11.72 6.00
N GLY A 111 -12.98 -10.49 5.88
CA GLY A 111 -13.56 -9.45 5.04
C GLY A 111 -12.55 -8.94 4.02
N ASN A 112 -12.25 -7.66 4.06
CA ASN A 112 -11.24 -7.03 3.23
C ASN A 112 -9.87 -7.07 3.92
N PHE A 113 -8.81 -7.38 3.19
CA PHE A 113 -7.43 -7.35 3.70
C PHE A 113 -6.93 -5.92 3.96
N PHE A 114 -7.49 -4.92 3.28
CA PHE A 114 -7.04 -3.54 3.36
C PHE A 114 -7.69 -2.81 4.54
N PRO A 115 -6.91 -2.33 5.54
CA PRO A 115 -7.46 -1.64 6.69
C PRO A 115 -7.83 -0.20 6.31
N ILE A 116 -9.12 0.09 6.24
CA ILE A 116 -9.62 1.46 6.03
C ILE A 116 -9.97 2.03 7.40
N PRO A 117 -9.35 3.14 7.84
CA PRO A 117 -9.70 3.76 9.11
C PRO A 117 -11.14 4.27 9.11
N SER A 118 -11.96 3.83 10.05
CA SER A 118 -13.36 4.26 10.19
C SER A 118 -13.51 5.72 10.66
N PHE A 119 -12.43 6.32 11.14
CA PHE A 119 -12.43 7.69 11.67
C PHE A 119 -12.05 8.77 10.63
N LEU A 120 -11.78 8.38 9.38
CA LEU A 120 -11.49 9.36 8.33
C LEU A 120 -12.69 10.25 8.11
N LYS A 121 -12.53 11.54 8.38
CA LYS A 121 -13.56 12.54 8.13
C LYS A 121 -13.52 12.96 6.67
N ILE A 122 -14.66 12.88 6.00
CA ILE A 122 -14.84 13.49 4.69
C ILE A 122 -14.79 15.00 4.89
N SER A 123 -14.12 15.73 4.00
CA SER A 123 -14.08 17.19 4.02
C SER A 123 -15.50 17.77 3.98
N ASN A 124 -15.76 18.77 4.84
CA ASN A 124 -17.01 19.53 4.83
C ASN A 124 -17.07 20.58 3.70
N ASN A 125 -16.05 20.65 2.85
CA ASN A 125 -16.02 21.59 1.73
C ASN A 125 -17.04 21.17 0.68
N ASN A 126 -18.00 22.05 0.40
CA ASN A 126 -18.97 21.88 -0.67
C ASN A 126 -18.40 22.46 -1.97
N PHE A 127 -17.70 21.64 -2.72
CA PHE A 127 -17.21 22.02 -4.03
C PHE A 127 -18.34 22.01 -5.06
N LYS A 128 -18.34 23.04 -5.92
CA LYS A 128 -19.24 23.13 -7.07
C LYS A 128 -18.46 22.84 -8.36
N ARG A 129 -19.14 22.35 -9.38
CA ARG A 129 -18.52 22.11 -10.70
C ARG A 129 -17.88 23.39 -11.28
N SER A 130 -18.50 24.55 -11.02
CA SER A 130 -18.01 25.87 -11.42
C SER A 130 -16.62 26.20 -10.85
N ASP A 131 -16.30 25.71 -9.65
CA ASP A 131 -15.01 25.97 -8.99
C ASP A 131 -13.84 25.36 -9.78
N PHE A 132 -14.15 24.32 -10.56
CA PHE A 132 -13.21 23.60 -11.42
C PHE A 132 -13.46 23.84 -12.92
N LYS A 133 -14.29 24.83 -13.28
CA LYS A 133 -14.66 25.11 -14.68
C LYS A 133 -15.30 23.92 -15.41
N ILE A 134 -15.99 23.06 -14.68
CA ILE A 134 -16.67 21.88 -15.21
C ILE A 134 -18.10 22.28 -15.59
N PRO A 135 -18.58 21.98 -16.82
CA PRO A 135 -19.97 22.21 -17.22
C PRO A 135 -20.95 21.47 -16.29
N ASN A 136 -22.07 22.10 -15.96
CA ASN A 136 -23.02 21.55 -14.99
C ASN A 136 -23.67 20.24 -15.42
N ASP A 137 -23.88 20.06 -16.71
CA ASP A 137 -24.58 18.95 -17.36
C ASP A 137 -23.65 17.87 -17.96
N SER A 138 -22.31 18.06 -17.84
CA SER A 138 -21.36 17.08 -18.36
C SER A 138 -21.26 15.82 -17.49
N PHE A 139 -21.07 14.66 -18.14
CA PHE A 139 -20.67 13.45 -17.44
C PHE A 139 -19.14 13.45 -17.19
N ILE A 140 -18.73 13.14 -15.96
CA ILE A 140 -17.31 13.19 -15.58
C ILE A 140 -16.77 11.78 -15.44
N PHE A 141 -15.76 11.44 -16.26
CA PHE A 141 -14.88 10.32 -16.02
C PHE A 141 -13.67 10.82 -15.22
N GLY A 142 -13.51 10.36 -13.96
CA GLY A 142 -12.40 10.77 -13.08
C GLY A 142 -11.34 9.69 -12.96
N ASN A 143 -10.07 10.06 -13.15
CA ASN A 143 -8.93 9.23 -12.81
C ASN A 143 -7.87 10.05 -12.08
N PHE A 144 -7.71 9.76 -10.79
CA PHE A 144 -6.74 10.43 -9.90
C PHE A 144 -5.54 9.55 -9.55
N ASN A 145 -5.23 8.54 -10.38
CA ASN A 145 -3.98 7.80 -10.30
C ASN A 145 -2.82 8.63 -10.86
N ASN A 146 -1.61 8.27 -10.42
CA ASN A 146 -0.39 8.85 -10.95
C ASN A 146 -0.30 8.67 -12.47
N SER A 147 0.09 9.75 -13.17
CA SER A 147 0.14 9.81 -14.64
C SER A 147 1.05 8.74 -15.28
N TYR A 148 2.12 8.31 -14.58
CA TYR A 148 3.01 7.25 -15.11
C TYR A 148 2.32 5.88 -15.26
N LYS A 149 1.14 5.68 -14.65
CA LYS A 149 0.33 4.46 -14.80
C LYS A 149 -0.56 4.49 -16.05
N ILE A 150 -0.67 5.65 -16.70
CA ILE A 150 -1.51 5.83 -17.88
C ILE A 150 -0.68 5.45 -19.11
N THR A 151 -0.87 4.24 -19.61
CA THR A 151 -0.22 3.80 -20.85
C THR A 151 -0.95 4.36 -22.07
N PRO A 152 -0.27 4.49 -23.24
CA PRO A 152 -0.90 4.94 -24.47
C PRO A 152 -2.19 4.16 -24.81
N ASP A 153 -2.17 2.84 -24.69
CA ASP A 153 -3.32 1.98 -25.02
C ASP A 153 -4.52 2.29 -24.13
N ILE A 154 -4.32 2.46 -22.83
CA ILE A 154 -5.35 2.84 -21.86
C ILE A 154 -5.90 4.23 -22.22
N PHE A 155 -5.02 5.18 -22.52
CA PHE A 155 -5.44 6.54 -22.90
C PHE A 155 -6.26 6.55 -24.19
N TYR A 156 -5.86 5.79 -25.23
CA TYR A 156 -6.64 5.63 -26.45
C TYR A 156 -8.03 5.02 -26.19
N ALA A 157 -8.12 4.00 -25.32
CA ALA A 157 -9.40 3.42 -24.92
C ALA A 157 -10.31 4.47 -24.25
N TRP A 158 -9.78 5.33 -23.38
CA TRP A 158 -10.54 6.42 -22.77
C TRP A 158 -11.02 7.46 -23.79
N ILE A 159 -10.19 7.81 -24.77
CA ILE A 159 -10.58 8.72 -25.86
C ILE A 159 -11.75 8.12 -26.67
N GLU A 160 -11.72 6.83 -26.96
CA GLU A 160 -12.84 6.17 -27.67
C GLU A 160 -14.11 6.15 -26.83
N ILE A 161 -14.03 6.01 -25.51
CA ILE A 161 -15.18 6.12 -24.61
C ILE A 161 -15.73 7.55 -24.63
N LEU A 162 -14.87 8.58 -24.53
CA LEU A 162 -15.29 9.97 -24.59
C LEU A 162 -15.99 10.32 -25.88
N LYS A 163 -15.48 9.86 -27.03
CA LYS A 163 -16.12 10.07 -28.35
C LYS A 163 -17.53 9.46 -28.42
N LYS A 164 -17.78 8.39 -27.69
CA LYS A 164 -19.07 7.68 -27.67
C LYS A 164 -20.04 8.18 -26.59
N THR A 165 -19.57 9.03 -25.69
CA THR A 165 -20.37 9.57 -24.59
C THR A 165 -20.52 11.09 -24.77
N GLU A 166 -21.66 11.49 -25.30
CA GLU A 166 -21.95 12.91 -25.52
C GLU A 166 -21.84 13.69 -24.20
N ASN A 167 -21.40 14.94 -24.30
CA ASN A 167 -21.26 15.87 -23.18
C ASN A 167 -20.47 15.28 -21.99
N SER A 168 -19.36 14.61 -22.28
CA SER A 168 -18.51 14.03 -21.26
C SER A 168 -17.12 14.68 -21.23
N ILE A 169 -16.49 14.62 -20.06
CA ILE A 169 -15.12 15.10 -19.84
C ILE A 169 -14.29 14.03 -19.11
N LEU A 170 -13.00 14.02 -19.36
CA LEU A 170 -12.03 13.24 -18.61
C LEU A 170 -11.28 14.15 -17.62
N TRP A 171 -11.41 13.88 -16.33
CA TRP A 171 -10.73 14.61 -15.28
C TRP A 171 -9.56 13.79 -14.73
N LEU A 172 -8.36 14.29 -14.93
CA LEU A 172 -7.12 13.65 -14.51
C LEU A 172 -6.47 14.41 -13.35
N LEU A 173 -5.68 13.70 -12.55
CA LEU A 173 -4.79 14.30 -11.57
C LEU A 173 -3.64 15.00 -12.32
N ASN A 174 -3.33 16.25 -11.92
CA ASN A 174 -2.18 16.99 -12.42
C ASN A 174 -1.00 16.84 -11.45
#